data_a38f3cdb3779e1866badbbb3a3bb17c9
#
_entry.id   a38f3cdb3779e1866badbbb3a3bb17c9
#
_cell.length_a   1.000
_cell.length_b   1.000
_cell.length_c   1.000
_cell.angle_alpha   90.00
_cell.angle_beta   90.00
_cell.angle_gamma   90.00
#
_symmetry.space_group_name_H-M   'P 1'
#
loop_
_entity.id
_entity.type
_entity.pdbx_description
1 polymer ?
#
loop_
_entity_poly.entity_id
_entity_poly.type
_entity_poly.pdbx_seq_one_letter_code
_entity_poly.pdbx_strand_id
1 'polypeptide(L)'
;TDISDASRAIKDSEAEECAANGIEYVELHIATDGISVITSPENSAISCLDFNDMYAIVGPESEGFENWNDADSLGAELGAAHAPYPAAPLVITAPGDESGTYDTFVELVIEDIADERGQSAETRVDYNAEANDQVIVGNISNDPTSFGWVGFAFFEENAASLKAIEVDDGESGCVAPTTETIASFEYPLSRPLFIYVKTNDLADRADLVSFVDYYLSDEGLVAVSEAGYVQLPSSEMDGTRDAWTSAQP
;
A
#
# COMPACT_ATOMS: atom_id res chain seq x y z
N THR A 1 4.30 -6.97 -24.92
CA THR A 1 3.73 -5.71 -24.43
C THR A 1 4.73 -4.57 -24.65
N ASP A 2 4.30 -3.34 -24.76
CA ASP A 2 5.17 -2.16 -24.95
C ASP A 2 5.48 -1.48 -23.61
N ILE A 3 4.49 -1.50 -22.72
CA ILE A 3 4.61 -1.01 -21.33
C ILE A 3 4.10 -2.11 -20.40
N SER A 4 4.75 -2.27 -19.27
CA SER A 4 4.30 -3.12 -18.16
C SER A 4 4.31 -2.30 -16.88
N ASP A 5 3.22 -2.32 -16.14
CA ASP A 5 3.08 -1.69 -14.85
C ASP A 5 3.52 -2.66 -13.75
N ALA A 6 4.12 -2.15 -12.68
CA ALA A 6 4.51 -2.94 -11.52
C ALA A 6 4.47 -2.11 -10.24
N SER A 7 4.14 -2.76 -9.13
CA SER A 7 4.13 -2.19 -7.78
C SER A 7 5.41 -2.45 -6.98
N ARG A 8 6.44 -2.93 -7.64
CA ARG A 8 7.79 -3.15 -7.11
C ARG A 8 8.83 -3.04 -8.21
N ALA A 9 10.09 -2.88 -7.84
CA ALA A 9 11.18 -3.02 -8.78
C ALA A 9 11.26 -4.45 -9.36
N ILE A 10 11.74 -4.55 -10.61
CA ILE A 10 11.95 -5.84 -11.28
C ILE A 10 12.97 -6.68 -10.49
N LYS A 11 12.70 -7.98 -10.35
CA LYS A 11 13.65 -8.91 -9.72
C LYS A 11 14.80 -9.25 -10.68
N ASP A 12 15.97 -9.54 -10.14
CA ASP A 12 17.15 -9.94 -10.94
C ASP A 12 16.84 -11.09 -11.90
N SER A 13 16.08 -12.10 -11.45
CA SER A 13 15.67 -13.23 -12.29
C SER A 13 14.76 -12.83 -13.46
N GLU A 14 13.89 -11.85 -13.27
CA GLU A 14 13.01 -11.32 -14.31
C GLU A 14 13.81 -10.49 -15.32
N ALA A 15 14.76 -9.69 -14.82
CA ALA A 15 15.68 -8.92 -15.66
C ALA A 15 16.59 -9.84 -16.52
N GLU A 16 17.10 -10.94 -15.94
CA GLU A 16 17.86 -11.96 -16.67
C GLU A 16 17.01 -12.64 -17.75
N GLU A 17 15.74 -12.92 -17.47
CA GLU A 17 14.82 -13.51 -18.46
C GLU A 17 14.53 -12.53 -19.61
N CYS A 18 14.33 -11.24 -19.32
CA CYS A 18 14.23 -10.20 -20.34
C CYS A 18 15.47 -10.16 -21.23
N ALA A 19 16.65 -10.13 -20.64
CA ALA A 19 17.92 -10.10 -21.38
C ALA A 19 18.13 -11.36 -22.24
N ALA A 20 17.79 -12.56 -21.71
CA ALA A 20 17.89 -13.80 -22.44
C ALA A 20 16.94 -13.86 -23.66
N ASN A 21 15.83 -13.14 -23.63
CA ASN A 21 14.90 -12.99 -24.74
C ASN A 21 15.18 -11.76 -25.63
N GLY A 22 16.29 -11.04 -25.41
CA GLY A 22 16.67 -9.87 -26.17
C GLY A 22 15.75 -8.69 -25.97
N ILE A 23 15.09 -8.59 -24.81
CA ILE A 23 14.21 -7.48 -24.45
C ILE A 23 15.05 -6.45 -23.69
N GLU A 24 15.10 -5.24 -24.23
CA GLU A 24 15.65 -4.06 -23.58
C GLU A 24 14.50 -3.18 -23.10
N TYR A 25 14.64 -2.60 -21.91
CA TYR A 25 13.62 -1.76 -21.30
C TYR A 25 14.26 -0.65 -20.47
N VAL A 26 13.50 0.40 -20.21
CA VAL A 26 13.78 1.40 -19.18
C VAL A 26 12.79 1.25 -18.04
N GLU A 27 13.30 1.27 -16.81
CA GLU A 27 12.51 1.31 -15.57
C GLU A 27 12.25 2.77 -15.20
N LEU A 28 11.00 3.11 -14.99
CA LEU A 28 10.58 4.46 -14.65
C LEU A 28 9.73 4.42 -13.38
N HIS A 29 10.24 4.96 -12.29
CA HIS A 29 9.47 5.18 -11.06
C HIS A 29 8.55 6.37 -11.28
N ILE A 30 7.23 6.17 -11.14
CA ILE A 30 6.22 7.15 -11.59
C ILE A 30 5.38 7.73 -10.45
N ALA A 31 5.20 6.99 -9.38
CA ALA A 31 4.38 7.36 -8.23
C ALA A 31 4.68 6.47 -7.03
N THR A 32 4.14 6.85 -5.88
CA THR A 32 4.11 6.01 -4.68
C THR A 32 2.66 5.74 -4.30
N ASP A 33 2.33 4.47 -4.04
CA ASP A 33 1.07 4.04 -3.45
C ASP A 33 1.21 3.96 -1.94
N GLY A 34 0.15 4.27 -1.20
CA GLY A 34 0.11 4.17 0.25
C GLY A 34 -1.25 3.66 0.73
N ILE A 35 -1.22 2.82 1.77
CA ILE A 35 -2.42 2.34 2.46
C ILE A 35 -2.48 2.98 3.83
N SER A 36 -3.62 3.56 4.18
CA SER A 36 -3.87 4.08 5.53
C SER A 36 -4.65 3.06 6.35
N VAL A 37 -4.10 2.69 7.49
CA VAL A 37 -4.83 1.97 8.55
C VAL A 37 -5.66 2.98 9.31
N ILE A 38 -6.95 2.72 9.46
CA ILE A 38 -7.92 3.69 9.94
C ILE A 38 -8.80 3.18 11.07
N THR A 39 -9.25 4.11 11.89
CA THR A 39 -10.23 3.89 12.95
C THR A 39 -11.11 5.14 13.12
N SER A 40 -12.12 5.06 13.98
CA SER A 40 -12.92 6.22 14.36
C SER A 40 -12.09 7.28 15.09
N PRO A 41 -12.34 8.58 14.87
CA PRO A 41 -11.74 9.65 15.66
C PRO A 41 -12.02 9.53 17.18
N GLU A 42 -13.07 8.82 17.56
CA GLU A 42 -13.41 8.57 18.97
C GLU A 42 -12.57 7.46 19.60
N ASN A 43 -11.86 6.66 18.79
CA ASN A 43 -10.96 5.64 19.31
C ASN A 43 -9.70 6.28 19.91
N SER A 44 -9.68 6.44 21.22
CA SER A 44 -8.53 6.97 21.94
C SER A 44 -7.56 5.89 22.43
N ALA A 45 -7.95 4.62 22.30
CA ALA A 45 -7.17 3.49 22.85
C ALA A 45 -6.05 3.03 21.93
N ILE A 46 -6.26 3.13 20.61
CA ILE A 46 -5.31 2.68 19.60
C ILE A 46 -4.81 3.88 18.81
N SER A 47 -3.51 4.09 18.75
CA SER A 47 -2.88 5.17 17.98
C SER A 47 -1.75 4.70 17.09
N CYS A 48 -1.16 3.55 17.37
CA CYS A 48 -0.06 2.96 16.63
C CYS A 48 -0.15 1.43 16.68
N LEU A 49 0.24 0.77 15.60
CA LEU A 49 0.36 -0.68 15.49
C LEU A 49 1.59 -1.03 14.65
N ASP A 50 2.26 -2.13 14.99
CA ASP A 50 3.27 -2.74 14.12
C ASP A 50 2.67 -3.82 13.21
N PHE A 51 3.48 -4.43 12.36
CA PHE A 51 3.03 -5.51 11.46
C PHE A 51 2.53 -6.73 12.22
N ASN A 52 3.17 -7.08 13.34
CA ASN A 52 2.77 -8.20 14.19
C ASN A 52 1.44 -7.93 14.89
N ASP A 53 1.21 -6.68 15.33
CA ASP A 53 -0.09 -6.25 15.87
C ASP A 53 -1.20 -6.41 14.83
N MET A 54 -0.96 -5.88 13.61
CA MET A 54 -1.95 -5.95 12.52
C MET A 54 -2.24 -7.40 12.10
N TYR A 55 -1.20 -8.24 11.99
CA TYR A 55 -1.39 -9.66 11.73
C TYR A 55 -2.20 -10.35 12.85
N ALA A 56 -1.89 -10.06 14.12
CA ALA A 56 -2.62 -10.64 15.26
C ALA A 56 -4.11 -10.25 15.27
N ILE A 57 -4.46 -9.08 14.71
CA ILE A 57 -5.82 -8.54 14.69
C ILE A 57 -6.60 -9.05 13.46
N VAL A 58 -5.96 -9.11 12.28
CA VAL A 58 -6.66 -9.32 11.01
C VAL A 58 -6.08 -10.46 10.15
N GLY A 59 -5.00 -11.10 10.55
CA GLY A 59 -4.45 -12.27 9.89
C GLY A 59 -5.35 -13.51 10.00
N PRO A 60 -5.05 -14.60 9.25
CA PRO A 60 -5.93 -15.79 9.17
C PRO A 60 -6.13 -16.47 10.54
N GLU A 61 -5.18 -16.36 11.46
CA GLU A 61 -5.25 -16.97 12.79
C GLU A 61 -6.18 -16.22 13.75
N SER A 62 -6.63 -15.02 13.39
CA SER A 62 -7.55 -14.20 14.20
C SER A 62 -9.04 -14.46 13.89
N GLU A 63 -9.36 -15.41 13.03
CA GLU A 63 -10.74 -15.74 12.72
C GLU A 63 -11.52 -16.12 13.99
N GLY A 64 -12.68 -15.51 14.17
CA GLY A 64 -13.51 -15.69 15.36
C GLY A 64 -13.20 -14.74 16.53
N PHE A 65 -12.20 -13.85 16.43
CA PHE A 65 -11.97 -12.83 17.46
C PHE A 65 -13.06 -11.76 17.38
N GLU A 66 -13.72 -11.52 18.49
CA GLU A 66 -14.81 -10.54 18.60
C GLU A 66 -14.38 -9.27 19.35
N ASN A 67 -13.28 -9.32 20.10
CA ASN A 67 -12.74 -8.20 20.86
C ASN A 67 -11.26 -7.99 20.51
N TRP A 68 -10.79 -6.76 20.64
CA TRP A 68 -9.38 -6.42 20.42
C TRP A 68 -8.44 -7.29 21.27
N ASN A 69 -8.76 -7.48 22.55
CA ASN A 69 -7.92 -8.28 23.46
C ASN A 69 -7.99 -9.81 23.22
N ASP A 70 -8.83 -10.31 22.33
CA ASP A 70 -8.77 -11.70 21.89
C ASP A 70 -7.47 -11.97 21.13
N ALA A 71 -6.86 -10.93 20.52
CA ALA A 71 -5.56 -10.97 19.84
C ALA A 71 -4.34 -10.94 20.80
N ASP A 72 -4.51 -10.68 22.09
CA ASP A 72 -3.39 -10.53 23.06
C ASP A 72 -2.42 -11.72 23.05
N SER A 73 -2.97 -12.94 22.99
CA SER A 73 -2.14 -14.14 23.04
C SER A 73 -1.31 -14.32 21.77
N LEU A 74 -1.92 -14.07 20.60
CA LEU A 74 -1.27 -14.16 19.32
C LEU A 74 -0.25 -13.02 19.14
N GLY A 75 -0.62 -11.80 19.51
CA GLY A 75 0.30 -10.66 19.49
C GLY A 75 1.52 -10.87 20.38
N ALA A 76 1.34 -11.40 21.59
CA ALA A 76 2.46 -11.73 22.48
C ALA A 76 3.36 -12.83 21.91
N GLU A 77 2.80 -13.83 21.21
CA GLU A 77 3.57 -14.89 20.54
C GLU A 77 4.40 -14.33 19.39
N LEU A 78 3.84 -13.39 18.62
CA LEU A 78 4.51 -12.73 17.51
C LEU A 78 5.53 -11.67 17.95
N GLY A 79 5.46 -11.22 19.18
CA GLY A 79 6.28 -10.12 19.69
C GLY A 79 5.76 -8.74 19.28
N ALA A 80 4.44 -8.62 19.09
CA ALA A 80 3.77 -7.36 18.77
C ALA A 80 4.08 -6.27 19.82
N ALA A 81 4.44 -5.07 19.35
CA ALA A 81 4.95 -4.01 20.22
C ALA A 81 3.85 -3.32 21.04
N HIS A 82 2.60 -3.36 20.57
CA HIS A 82 1.50 -2.59 21.17
C HIS A 82 0.47 -3.45 21.92
N ALA A 83 0.70 -4.77 22.05
CA ALA A 83 -0.05 -5.61 22.97
C ALA A 83 0.28 -5.28 24.44
N PRO A 84 -0.65 -5.43 25.42
CA PRO A 84 -2.02 -5.92 25.25
C PRO A 84 -2.99 -4.88 24.71
N TYR A 85 -3.99 -5.37 23.99
CA TYR A 85 -5.02 -4.52 23.37
C TYR A 85 -6.18 -4.19 24.33
N PRO A 86 -7.00 -3.17 24.02
CA PRO A 86 -8.13 -2.80 24.86
C PRO A 86 -9.19 -3.90 24.93
N ALA A 87 -9.80 -4.09 26.09
CA ALA A 87 -10.96 -4.98 26.26
C ALA A 87 -12.23 -4.29 25.70
N ALA A 88 -12.34 -4.23 24.37
CA ALA A 88 -13.41 -3.58 23.63
C ALA A 88 -13.79 -4.43 22.42
N PRO A 89 -15.02 -4.34 21.90
CA PRO A 89 -15.40 -5.02 20.65
C PRO A 89 -14.44 -4.67 19.52
N LEU A 90 -14.16 -5.63 18.64
CA LEU A 90 -13.37 -5.43 17.42
C LEU A 90 -14.34 -5.45 16.23
N VAL A 91 -14.52 -4.30 15.60
CA VAL A 91 -15.39 -4.16 14.41
C VAL A 91 -14.50 -3.81 13.22
N ILE A 92 -14.30 -4.76 12.32
CA ILE A 92 -13.45 -4.59 11.15
C ILE A 92 -14.32 -4.32 9.93
N THR A 93 -14.03 -3.22 9.21
CA THR A 93 -14.57 -2.94 7.87
C THR A 93 -13.44 -2.50 6.95
N ALA A 94 -13.24 -3.23 5.86
CA ALA A 94 -12.11 -3.02 4.97
C ALA A 94 -12.42 -3.56 3.57
N PRO A 95 -11.57 -3.29 2.55
CA PRO A 95 -11.71 -3.89 1.22
C PRO A 95 -11.69 -5.42 1.27
N GLY A 96 -12.39 -6.07 0.33
CA GLY A 96 -12.35 -7.51 0.10
C GLY A 96 -11.32 -7.91 -0.97
N ASP A 97 -11.26 -9.21 -1.26
CA ASP A 97 -10.33 -9.85 -2.19
C ASP A 97 -10.48 -9.42 -3.67
N GLU A 98 -11.52 -8.67 -4.00
CA GLU A 98 -11.67 -8.02 -5.31
C GLU A 98 -10.86 -6.73 -5.47
N SER A 99 -10.22 -6.22 -4.41
CA SER A 99 -9.60 -4.89 -4.33
C SER A 99 -8.08 -4.96 -4.38
N GLY A 100 -7.45 -4.14 -5.24
CA GLY A 100 -5.99 -3.96 -5.23
C GLY A 100 -5.45 -3.40 -3.90
N THR A 101 -6.26 -2.67 -3.13
CA THR A 101 -5.90 -2.22 -1.77
C THR A 101 -5.84 -3.38 -0.79
N TYR A 102 -6.72 -4.38 -0.95
CA TYR A 102 -6.64 -5.64 -0.20
C TYR A 102 -5.35 -6.40 -0.52
N ASP A 103 -5.08 -6.60 -1.82
CA ASP A 103 -3.87 -7.30 -2.26
C ASP A 103 -2.60 -6.64 -1.71
N THR A 104 -2.56 -5.29 -1.75
CA THR A 104 -1.43 -4.52 -1.21
C THR A 104 -1.29 -4.70 0.31
N PHE A 105 -2.40 -4.68 1.04
CA PHE A 105 -2.37 -4.90 2.49
C PHE A 105 -1.88 -6.31 2.83
N VAL A 106 -2.35 -7.32 2.10
CA VAL A 106 -1.88 -8.70 2.28
C VAL A 106 -0.38 -8.81 1.99
N GLU A 107 0.09 -8.26 0.85
CA GLU A 107 1.50 -8.27 0.46
C GLU A 107 2.41 -7.62 1.52
N LEU A 108 2.01 -6.46 2.05
CA LEU A 108 2.87 -5.68 2.95
C LEU A 108 2.78 -6.12 4.43
N VAL A 109 1.63 -6.65 4.87
CA VAL A 109 1.37 -6.87 6.30
C VAL A 109 1.25 -8.35 6.66
N ILE A 110 0.68 -9.15 5.76
CA ILE A 110 0.26 -10.51 6.10
C ILE A 110 1.23 -11.57 5.57
N GLU A 111 1.70 -11.44 4.33
CA GLU A 111 2.34 -12.50 3.57
C GLU A 111 3.57 -13.08 4.27
N ASP A 112 4.53 -12.24 4.65
CA ASP A 112 5.78 -12.70 5.27
C ASP A 112 5.53 -13.42 6.60
N ILE A 113 4.64 -12.88 7.45
CA ILE A 113 4.31 -13.48 8.75
C ILE A 113 3.53 -14.79 8.54
N ALA A 114 2.59 -14.83 7.61
CA ALA A 114 1.83 -16.02 7.28
C ALA A 114 2.74 -17.13 6.77
N ASP A 115 3.67 -16.83 5.86
CA ASP A 115 4.65 -17.77 5.31
C ASP A 115 5.54 -18.37 6.40
N GLU A 116 6.08 -17.55 7.32
CA GLU A 116 6.86 -18.00 8.46
C GLU A 116 6.09 -18.93 9.39
N ARG A 117 4.76 -18.72 9.50
CA ARG A 117 3.86 -19.51 10.34
C ARG A 117 3.20 -20.67 9.60
N GLY A 118 3.44 -20.82 8.29
CA GLY A 118 2.82 -21.85 7.45
C GLY A 118 1.30 -21.67 7.28
N GLN A 119 0.84 -20.44 7.32
CA GLN A 119 -0.54 -20.03 7.09
C GLN A 119 -0.75 -19.56 5.66
N SER A 120 -2.01 -19.38 5.23
CA SER A 120 -2.32 -18.74 3.94
C SER A 120 -2.03 -17.24 4.02
N ALA A 121 -1.47 -16.69 2.95
CA ALA A 121 -1.27 -15.26 2.78
C ALA A 121 -2.62 -14.57 2.46
N GLU A 122 -3.47 -14.47 3.46
CA GLU A 122 -4.80 -13.87 3.38
C GLU A 122 -5.22 -13.29 4.75
N THR A 123 -6.16 -12.38 4.77
CA THR A 123 -6.74 -11.91 6.03
C THR A 123 -7.77 -12.93 6.54
N ARG A 124 -8.23 -12.76 7.80
CA ARG A 124 -9.46 -13.45 8.27
C ARG A 124 -10.63 -13.12 7.33
N VAL A 125 -11.58 -14.02 7.18
CA VAL A 125 -12.71 -13.87 6.25
C VAL A 125 -14.01 -13.38 6.92
N ASP A 126 -14.04 -13.32 8.24
CA ASP A 126 -15.23 -13.02 9.04
C ASP A 126 -15.34 -11.54 9.46
N TYR A 127 -14.82 -10.64 8.63
CA TYR A 127 -15.02 -9.19 8.78
C TYR A 127 -15.99 -8.64 7.72
N ASN A 128 -16.35 -7.37 7.84
CA ASN A 128 -17.22 -6.70 6.89
C ASN A 128 -16.40 -6.24 5.67
N ALA A 129 -16.33 -7.11 4.65
CA ALA A 129 -15.64 -6.82 3.38
C ALA A 129 -16.55 -5.94 2.49
N GLU A 130 -16.03 -4.82 2.02
CA GLU A 130 -16.78 -3.81 1.27
C GLU A 130 -16.01 -3.35 0.03
N ALA A 131 -16.65 -3.44 -1.13
CA ALA A 131 -16.09 -2.98 -2.39
C ALA A 131 -16.15 -1.45 -2.57
N ASN A 132 -16.87 -0.74 -1.70
CA ASN A 132 -17.07 0.71 -1.78
C ASN A 132 -16.40 1.40 -0.58
N ASP A 133 -15.31 2.13 -0.84
CA ASP A 133 -14.57 2.84 0.21
C ASP A 133 -15.41 3.85 0.99
N GLN A 134 -16.43 4.48 0.38
CA GLN A 134 -17.35 5.37 1.12
C GLN A 134 -18.18 4.62 2.18
N VAL A 135 -18.50 3.35 1.94
CA VAL A 135 -19.16 2.49 2.94
C VAL A 135 -18.18 2.15 4.06
N ILE A 136 -16.92 1.85 3.72
CA ILE A 136 -15.85 1.63 4.71
C ILE A 136 -15.71 2.86 5.61
N VAL A 137 -15.54 4.05 5.01
CA VAL A 137 -15.44 5.33 5.74
C VAL A 137 -16.66 5.53 6.66
N GLY A 138 -17.86 5.30 6.14
CA GLY A 138 -19.11 5.43 6.92
C GLY A 138 -19.16 4.48 8.12
N ASN A 139 -18.80 3.23 7.95
CA ASN A 139 -18.82 2.24 9.02
C ASN A 139 -17.74 2.54 10.07
N ILE A 140 -16.52 2.84 9.62
CA ILE A 140 -15.39 3.16 10.52
C ILE A 140 -15.67 4.42 11.35
N SER A 141 -16.16 5.50 10.75
CA SER A 141 -16.41 6.76 11.45
C SER A 141 -17.48 6.68 12.53
N ASN A 142 -18.43 5.77 12.38
CA ASN A 142 -19.56 5.63 13.30
C ASN A 142 -19.34 4.61 14.44
N ASP A 143 -18.25 3.87 14.44
CA ASP A 143 -17.95 2.89 15.49
C ASP A 143 -16.64 3.24 16.20
N PRO A 144 -16.67 3.60 17.52
CA PRO A 144 -15.49 4.02 18.26
C PRO A 144 -14.46 2.89 18.50
N THR A 145 -14.78 1.66 18.15
CA THR A 145 -13.90 0.50 18.32
C THR A 145 -13.50 -0.13 16.99
N SER A 146 -13.78 0.57 15.89
CA SER A 146 -13.54 0.11 14.53
C SER A 146 -12.04 -0.01 14.17
N PHE A 147 -11.79 -0.90 13.21
CA PHE A 147 -10.51 -1.06 12.52
C PHE A 147 -10.76 -1.28 11.04
N GLY A 148 -9.91 -0.74 10.19
CA GLY A 148 -9.95 -0.97 8.76
C GLY A 148 -8.77 -0.34 8.04
N TRP A 149 -8.77 -0.44 6.72
CA TRP A 149 -7.77 0.20 5.85
C TRP A 149 -8.40 0.64 4.55
N VAL A 150 -7.84 1.67 3.95
CA VAL A 150 -8.20 2.21 2.62
C VAL A 150 -6.96 2.78 1.94
N GLY A 151 -7.03 3.05 0.65
CA GLY A 151 -5.99 3.81 -0.05
C GLY A 151 -5.79 5.20 0.59
N PHE A 152 -4.54 5.69 0.59
CA PHE A 152 -4.19 6.95 1.26
C PHE A 152 -5.01 8.15 0.78
N ALA A 153 -5.25 8.29 -0.52
CA ALA A 153 -6.06 9.40 -1.03
C ALA A 153 -7.48 9.40 -0.45
N PHE A 154 -8.07 8.22 -0.31
CA PHE A 154 -9.40 8.08 0.31
C PHE A 154 -9.41 8.51 1.78
N PHE A 155 -8.36 8.14 2.52
CA PHE A 155 -8.17 8.63 3.89
C PHE A 155 -7.99 10.15 3.89
N GLU A 156 -7.14 10.73 3.05
CA GLU A 156 -6.86 12.17 2.99
C GLU A 156 -8.14 12.98 2.72
N GLU A 157 -8.95 12.55 1.75
CA GLU A 157 -10.24 13.17 1.43
C GLU A 157 -11.23 13.12 2.59
N ASN A 158 -11.13 12.12 3.47
CA ASN A 158 -12.05 11.87 4.57
C ASN A 158 -11.42 12.07 5.97
N ALA A 159 -10.25 12.72 6.05
CA ALA A 159 -9.47 12.90 7.27
C ALA A 159 -10.22 13.63 8.41
N ALA A 160 -11.27 14.40 8.08
CA ALA A 160 -12.13 15.02 9.09
C ALA A 160 -13.05 14.01 9.83
N SER A 161 -13.28 12.84 9.25
CA SER A 161 -14.20 11.79 9.75
C SER A 161 -13.47 10.52 10.19
N LEU A 162 -12.19 10.43 9.94
CA LEU A 162 -11.35 9.27 10.22
C LEU A 162 -10.15 9.66 11.08
N LYS A 163 -9.61 8.68 11.79
CA LYS A 163 -8.30 8.77 12.44
C LYS A 163 -7.39 7.72 11.82
N ALA A 164 -6.22 8.15 11.33
CA ALA A 164 -5.17 7.20 10.98
C ALA A 164 -4.60 6.54 12.24
N ILE A 165 -4.32 5.27 12.14
CA ILE A 165 -3.45 4.55 13.07
C ILE A 165 -2.04 4.64 12.48
N GLU A 166 -1.10 5.14 13.24
CA GLU A 166 0.31 5.18 12.85
C GLU A 166 0.87 3.76 12.75
N VAL A 167 1.87 3.56 11.90
CA VAL A 167 2.48 2.24 11.71
C VAL A 167 3.93 2.30 12.15
N ASP A 168 4.33 1.30 12.94
CA ASP A 168 5.69 1.08 13.43
C ASP A 168 6.33 -0.07 12.65
N ASP A 169 7.48 0.18 12.01
CA ASP A 169 8.30 -0.83 11.34
C ASP A 169 9.35 -1.49 12.25
N GLY A 170 9.38 -1.10 13.51
CA GLY A 170 10.35 -1.56 14.51
C GLY A 170 11.70 -0.82 14.47
N GLU A 171 11.89 0.13 13.54
CA GLU A 171 13.12 0.91 13.38
C GLU A 171 12.89 2.40 13.64
N SER A 172 11.86 2.96 12.99
CA SER A 172 11.57 4.40 12.98
C SER A 172 10.57 4.81 14.04
N GLY A 173 9.90 3.85 14.69
CA GLY A 173 8.75 4.07 15.56
C GLY A 173 7.47 4.37 14.79
N CYS A 174 6.47 4.89 15.48
CA CYS A 174 5.16 5.15 14.90
C CYS A 174 5.20 6.29 13.87
N VAL A 175 4.86 6.02 12.63
CA VAL A 175 4.81 6.98 11.52
C VAL A 175 3.39 7.11 11.01
N ALA A 176 2.91 8.35 10.86
CA ALA A 176 1.59 8.64 10.29
C ALA A 176 1.62 8.63 8.75
N PRO A 177 0.53 8.21 8.08
CA PRO A 177 0.40 8.36 6.64
C PRO A 177 0.18 9.83 6.27
N THR A 178 1.18 10.43 5.68
CA THR A 178 1.12 11.78 5.07
C THR A 178 1.70 11.74 3.67
N THR A 179 1.39 12.73 2.85
CA THR A 179 1.99 12.85 1.52
C THR A 179 3.52 12.80 1.58
N GLU A 180 4.14 13.45 2.58
CA GLU A 180 5.58 13.47 2.75
C GLU A 180 6.15 12.10 3.15
N THR A 181 5.54 11.44 4.16
CA THR A 181 6.07 10.16 4.67
C THR A 181 5.85 9.01 3.70
N ILE A 182 4.79 9.06 2.88
CA ILE A 182 4.55 8.11 1.81
C ILE A 182 5.53 8.34 0.65
N ALA A 183 5.71 9.60 0.23
CA ALA A 183 6.64 9.93 -0.86
C ALA A 183 8.10 9.62 -0.51
N SER A 184 8.49 9.70 0.76
CA SER A 184 9.86 9.39 1.23
C SER A 184 10.05 7.95 1.66
N PHE A 185 9.01 7.11 1.63
CA PHE A 185 9.01 5.74 2.16
C PHE A 185 9.32 5.65 3.67
N GLU A 186 9.17 6.74 4.42
CA GLU A 186 9.18 6.69 5.88
C GLU A 186 7.95 5.97 6.45
N TYR A 187 6.80 6.10 5.77
CA TYR A 187 5.59 5.38 6.16
C TYR A 187 5.67 3.92 5.66
N PRO A 188 5.61 2.92 6.56
CA PRO A 188 5.91 1.53 6.20
C PRO A 188 4.94 0.89 5.20
N LEU A 189 3.67 1.35 5.14
CA LEU A 189 2.69 0.86 4.17
C LEU A 189 2.71 1.69 2.87
N SER A 190 3.91 1.93 2.34
CA SER A 190 4.16 2.61 1.08
C SER A 190 4.89 1.69 0.11
N ARG A 191 4.52 1.76 -1.17
CA ARG A 191 5.20 0.99 -2.23
C ARG A 191 5.41 1.83 -3.48
N PRO A 192 6.53 1.62 -4.19
CA PRO A 192 6.78 2.33 -5.44
C PRO A 192 5.92 1.77 -6.58
N LEU A 193 5.51 2.65 -7.48
CA LEU A 193 4.86 2.27 -8.74
C LEU A 193 5.78 2.56 -9.91
N PHE A 194 6.00 1.53 -10.72
CA PHE A 194 6.86 1.58 -11.89
C PHE A 194 6.09 1.36 -13.18
N ILE A 195 6.59 1.94 -14.26
CA ILE A 195 6.33 1.45 -15.61
C ILE A 195 7.66 0.99 -16.22
N TYR A 196 7.62 -0.14 -16.92
CA TYR A 196 8.74 -0.69 -17.71
C TYR A 196 8.42 -0.49 -19.17
N VAL A 197 9.17 0.35 -19.85
CA VAL A 197 8.94 0.67 -21.26
C VAL A 197 9.97 -0.06 -22.10
N LYS A 198 9.50 -0.88 -23.05
CA LYS A 198 10.38 -1.60 -23.99
C LYS A 198 11.06 -0.60 -24.92
N THR A 199 12.40 -0.71 -25.05
CA THR A 199 13.21 0.27 -25.79
C THR A 199 13.70 -0.22 -27.14
N ASN A 200 13.65 -1.53 -27.44
CA ASN A 200 14.18 -2.12 -28.67
C ASN A 200 13.75 -1.43 -29.98
N ASP A 201 12.54 -0.94 -30.04
CA ASP A 201 11.91 -0.42 -31.25
C ASP A 201 11.48 1.06 -31.16
N LEU A 202 11.99 1.80 -30.13
CA LEU A 202 11.55 3.19 -29.87
C LEU A 202 11.77 4.14 -31.08
N ALA A 203 12.83 3.90 -31.89
CA ALA A 203 13.10 4.70 -33.10
C ALA A 203 11.94 4.66 -34.11
N ASP A 204 11.18 3.56 -34.16
CA ASP A 204 10.05 3.36 -35.06
C ASP A 204 8.68 3.56 -34.36
N ARG A 205 8.66 3.91 -33.07
CA ARG A 205 7.47 4.00 -32.23
C ARG A 205 7.26 5.42 -31.66
N ALA A 206 7.12 6.39 -32.57
CA ALA A 206 6.84 7.78 -32.19
C ALA A 206 5.53 7.93 -31.35
N ASP A 207 4.58 7.02 -31.52
CA ASP A 207 3.35 6.95 -30.73
C ASP A 207 3.65 6.60 -29.26
N LEU A 208 4.49 5.60 -29.00
CA LEU A 208 4.91 5.18 -27.67
C LEU A 208 5.73 6.29 -26.99
N VAL A 209 6.69 6.88 -27.71
CA VAL A 209 7.49 8.00 -27.21
C VAL A 209 6.58 9.16 -26.78
N SER A 210 5.65 9.57 -27.65
CA SER A 210 4.73 10.67 -27.33
C SER A 210 3.81 10.36 -26.15
N PHE A 211 3.40 9.09 -25.99
CA PHE A 211 2.58 8.66 -24.85
C PHE A 211 3.37 8.78 -23.54
N VAL A 212 4.60 8.26 -23.49
CA VAL A 212 5.41 8.32 -22.26
C VAL A 212 5.86 9.75 -21.96
N ASP A 213 6.18 10.56 -22.99
CA ASP A 213 6.47 11.99 -22.83
C ASP A 213 5.29 12.74 -22.17
N TYR A 214 4.05 12.46 -22.63
CA TYR A 214 2.84 13.03 -22.02
C TYR A 214 2.65 12.50 -20.59
N TYR A 215 2.83 11.19 -20.39
CA TYR A 215 2.66 10.54 -19.09
C TYR A 215 3.57 11.15 -18.01
N LEU A 216 4.80 11.49 -18.38
CA LEU A 216 5.78 12.12 -17.48
C LEU A 216 5.73 13.65 -17.47
N SER A 217 4.82 14.27 -18.26
CA SER A 217 4.62 15.72 -18.25
C SER A 217 3.89 16.19 -16.97
N ASP A 218 3.95 17.48 -16.66
CA ASP A 218 3.22 18.05 -15.53
C ASP A 218 1.70 17.86 -15.69
N GLU A 219 1.18 17.84 -16.91
CA GLU A 219 -0.23 17.56 -17.19
C GLU A 219 -0.58 16.09 -16.95
N GLY A 220 0.30 15.15 -17.34
CA GLY A 220 0.14 13.72 -17.07
C GLY A 220 0.21 13.39 -15.59
N LEU A 221 1.07 14.04 -14.83
CA LEU A 221 1.20 13.84 -13.39
C LEU A 221 -0.03 14.28 -12.58
N VAL A 222 -0.87 15.15 -13.11
CA VAL A 222 -2.17 15.45 -12.48
C VAL A 222 -3.02 14.19 -12.36
N ALA A 223 -3.01 13.33 -13.38
CA ALA A 223 -3.76 12.07 -13.38
C ALA A 223 -3.26 11.08 -12.30
N VAL A 224 -2.00 11.17 -11.88
CA VAL A 224 -1.45 10.37 -10.77
C VAL A 224 -2.19 10.68 -9.47
N SER A 225 -2.32 11.96 -9.13
CA SER A 225 -3.06 12.39 -7.94
C SER A 225 -4.57 12.14 -8.06
N GLU A 226 -5.15 12.32 -9.26
CA GLU A 226 -6.57 12.00 -9.50
C GLU A 226 -6.87 10.50 -9.38
N ALA A 227 -5.87 9.64 -9.65
CA ALA A 227 -5.97 8.20 -9.46
C ALA A 227 -5.74 7.76 -8.01
N GLY A 228 -5.42 8.70 -7.11
CA GLY A 228 -5.25 8.42 -5.69
C GLY A 228 -3.82 8.07 -5.25
N TYR A 229 -2.83 8.26 -6.13
CA TYR A 229 -1.43 7.99 -5.81
C TYR A 229 -0.67 9.26 -5.41
N VAL A 230 0.43 9.08 -4.69
CA VAL A 230 1.31 10.17 -4.27
C VAL A 230 2.36 10.42 -5.35
N GLN A 231 2.47 11.68 -5.78
CA GLN A 231 3.51 12.08 -6.74
C GLN A 231 4.90 11.99 -6.09
N LEU A 232 5.88 11.63 -6.90
CA LEU A 232 7.27 11.65 -6.50
C LEU A 232 7.75 13.06 -6.14
N PRO A 233 8.71 13.19 -5.22
CA PRO A 233 9.46 14.44 -5.04
C PRO A 233 10.05 14.92 -6.37
N SER A 234 10.08 16.24 -6.59
CA SER A 234 10.52 16.81 -7.88
C SER A 234 11.89 16.32 -8.33
N SER A 235 12.83 16.10 -7.38
CA SER A 235 14.17 15.59 -7.71
C SER A 235 14.17 14.15 -8.22
N GLU A 236 13.25 13.31 -7.74
CA GLU A 236 13.10 11.93 -8.19
C GLU A 236 12.40 11.88 -9.54
N MET A 237 11.36 12.68 -9.72
CA MET A 237 10.69 12.80 -11.01
C MET A 237 11.62 13.34 -12.10
N ASP A 238 12.51 14.28 -11.79
CA ASP A 238 13.54 14.74 -12.71
C ASP A 238 14.49 13.59 -13.09
N GLY A 239 14.87 12.75 -12.13
CA GLY A 239 15.66 11.54 -12.41
C GLY A 239 14.95 10.55 -13.33
N THR A 240 13.63 10.35 -13.13
CA THR A 240 12.79 9.52 -14.01
C THR A 240 12.72 10.08 -15.43
N ARG A 241 12.53 11.40 -15.58
CA ARG A 241 12.53 12.09 -16.89
C ARG A 241 13.89 12.00 -17.59
N ASP A 242 14.99 12.11 -16.84
CA ASP A 242 16.34 11.97 -17.36
C ASP A 242 16.61 10.52 -17.85
N ALA A 243 16.17 9.52 -17.08
CA ALA A 243 16.25 8.12 -17.48
C ALA A 243 15.48 7.85 -18.78
N TRP A 244 14.24 8.36 -18.87
CA TRP A 244 13.44 8.26 -20.09
C TRP A 244 14.08 8.97 -21.29
N THR A 245 14.56 10.20 -21.11
CA THR A 245 15.24 10.95 -22.18
C THR A 245 16.48 10.24 -22.68
N SER A 246 17.23 9.60 -21.78
CA SER A 246 18.45 8.84 -22.11
C SER A 246 18.17 7.53 -22.84
N ALA A 247 16.97 6.97 -22.70
CA ALA A 247 16.54 5.75 -23.38
C ALA A 247 15.99 6.01 -24.80
N GLN A 248 15.69 7.25 -25.13
CA GLN A 248 15.23 7.64 -26.45
C GLN A 248 16.36 7.60 -27.49
N PRO A 249 16.08 7.33 -28.78
CA PRO A 249 17.08 7.21 -29.85
C PRO A 249 17.73 8.55 -30.23
#